data_7432b5c3f6ca372f992e2aac46a0bbe2
#
_entry.id   7432b5c3f6ca372f992e2aac46a0bbe2
#
_cell.length_a   1.000
_cell.length_b   1.000
_cell.length_c   1.000
_cell.angle_alpha   90.00
_cell.angle_beta   90.00
_cell.angle_gamma   90.00
#
_symmetry.space_group_name_H-M   'P 1'
#
loop_
_entity.id
_entity.type
_entity.pdbx_description
1 polymer ?
#
loop_
_entity_poly.entity_id
_entity_poly.type
_entity_poly.pdbx_seq_one_letter_code
_entity_poly.pdbx_strand_id
1 'polypeptide(L)'
;MYSMKEACVQTGMSYETLKFYCKEGLVPNVKRDSHNYRVFDDRNIKWIQSLSCLKRCGMTLAEMKEYLAYCLEGPSSIPERKEILAAKKEALLASMEELQKAIDYIDWKQSFYDDVQSGKIEYHSNLISDEEIAKNAQ
;
A
#
# COMPACT_ATOMS: atom_id res chain seq x y z
N MET A 1 4.66 -3.36 29.29
CA MET A 1 5.71 -2.87 28.37
C MET A 1 6.13 -4.01 27.43
N TYR A 2 6.42 -3.65 26.21
CA TYR A 2 6.79 -4.61 25.17
C TYR A 2 8.21 -4.34 24.69
N SER A 3 8.98 -5.42 24.47
CA SER A 3 10.29 -5.33 23.82
C SER A 3 10.10 -5.04 22.33
N MET A 4 11.19 -4.73 21.63
CA MET A 4 11.18 -4.59 20.16
C MET A 4 10.55 -5.82 19.48
N LYS A 5 10.97 -7.01 19.89
CA LYS A 5 10.49 -8.27 19.36
C LYS A 5 8.99 -8.47 19.61
N GLU A 6 8.56 -8.22 20.85
CA GLU A 6 7.16 -8.32 21.22
C GLU A 6 6.30 -7.30 20.47
N ALA A 7 6.79 -6.08 20.30
CA ALA A 7 6.11 -5.04 19.53
C ALA A 7 5.93 -5.47 18.06
N CYS A 8 6.93 -6.08 17.47
CA CYS A 8 6.83 -6.62 16.12
C CYS A 8 5.74 -7.67 16.01
N VAL A 9 5.65 -8.57 16.98
CA VAL A 9 4.61 -9.61 17.03
C VAL A 9 3.22 -8.97 17.16
N GLN A 10 3.07 -8.00 18.07
CA GLN A 10 1.80 -7.34 18.33
C GLN A 10 1.29 -6.50 17.14
N THR A 11 2.20 -5.93 16.36
CA THR A 11 1.84 -5.00 15.28
C THR A 11 1.91 -5.63 13.90
N GLY A 12 2.54 -6.80 13.76
CA GLY A 12 2.79 -7.41 12.47
C GLY A 12 3.86 -6.72 11.64
N MET A 13 4.53 -5.72 12.21
CA MET A 13 5.59 -4.97 11.55
C MET A 13 6.92 -5.72 11.67
N SER A 14 7.74 -5.68 10.60
CA SER A 14 9.07 -6.28 10.66
C SER A 14 9.99 -5.50 11.59
N TYR A 15 10.99 -6.18 12.14
CA TYR A 15 11.97 -5.55 13.01
C TYR A 15 12.67 -4.37 12.34
N GLU A 16 13.09 -4.55 11.10
CA GLU A 16 13.80 -3.51 10.34
C GLU A 16 12.93 -2.28 10.10
N THR A 17 11.65 -2.48 9.75
CA THR A 17 10.72 -1.37 9.54
C THR A 17 10.45 -0.63 10.84
N LEU A 18 10.20 -1.34 11.94
CA LEU A 18 9.94 -0.71 13.23
C LEU A 18 11.16 0.05 13.73
N LYS A 19 12.35 -0.54 13.59
CA LYS A 19 13.61 0.13 13.94
C LYS A 19 13.79 1.41 13.14
N PHE A 20 13.52 1.35 11.84
CA PHE A 20 13.60 2.50 10.93
C PHE A 20 12.62 3.60 11.35
N TYR A 21 11.37 3.26 11.63
CA TYR A 21 10.37 4.23 12.08
C TYR A 21 10.75 4.87 13.41
N CYS A 22 11.31 4.12 14.34
CA CYS A 22 11.81 4.67 15.60
C CYS A 22 12.95 5.65 15.35
N LYS A 23 13.88 5.32 14.48
CA LYS A 23 15.01 6.20 14.12
C LYS A 23 14.54 7.49 13.47
N GLU A 24 13.50 7.40 12.65
CA GLU A 24 12.95 8.55 11.93
C GLU A 24 12.02 9.42 12.79
N GLY A 25 11.83 9.04 14.05
CA GLY A 25 10.99 9.81 14.96
C GLY A 25 9.50 9.64 14.76
N LEU A 26 9.08 8.57 14.05
CA LEU A 26 7.66 8.29 13.79
C LEU A 26 6.93 7.65 14.96
N VAL A 27 7.67 7.14 15.95
CA VAL A 27 7.08 6.57 17.16
C VAL A 27 7.51 7.44 18.35
N PRO A 28 6.72 8.45 18.70
CA PRO A 28 7.08 9.36 19.80
C PRO A 28 6.95 8.66 21.15
N ASN A 29 7.68 9.16 22.11
CA ASN A 29 7.61 8.72 23.51
C ASN A 29 8.04 7.26 23.76
N VAL A 30 8.86 6.70 22.87
CA VAL A 30 9.47 5.39 23.11
C VAL A 30 10.46 5.51 24.25
N LYS A 31 10.32 4.66 25.25
CA LYS A 31 11.20 4.62 26.42
C LYS A 31 12.32 3.60 26.21
N ARG A 32 13.31 3.65 27.08
CA ARG A 32 14.39 2.66 27.10
C ARG A 32 14.48 2.04 28.49
N ASP A 33 14.82 0.77 28.55
CA ASP A 33 15.01 0.06 29.81
C ASP A 33 16.42 0.30 30.39
N SER A 34 16.74 -0.38 31.49
CA SER A 34 18.04 -0.26 32.16
C SER A 34 19.22 -0.70 31.26
N HIS A 35 18.97 -1.50 30.22
CA HIS A 35 19.98 -1.94 29.26
C HIS A 35 20.00 -1.08 28.00
N ASN A 36 19.28 0.06 28.01
CA ASN A 36 19.17 0.96 26.89
C ASN A 36 18.46 0.37 25.66
N TYR A 37 17.64 -0.66 25.84
CA TYR A 37 16.79 -1.20 24.79
C TYR A 37 15.45 -0.45 24.75
N ARG A 38 14.92 -0.26 23.54
CA ARG A 38 13.60 0.35 23.36
C ARG A 38 12.53 -0.54 23.99
N VAL A 39 11.60 0.08 24.71
CA VAL A 39 10.41 -0.59 25.25
C VAL A 39 9.17 0.23 24.87
N PHE A 40 8.07 -0.47 24.62
CA PHE A 40 6.86 0.12 24.07
C PHE A 40 5.70 -0.13 25.04
N ASP A 41 4.85 0.87 25.21
CA ASP A 41 3.61 0.74 25.96
C ASP A 41 2.43 0.46 25.00
N ASP A 42 1.24 0.27 25.56
CA ASP A 42 0.03 0.00 24.77
C ASP A 42 -0.30 1.13 23.80
N ARG A 43 -0.04 2.37 24.14
CA ARG A 43 -0.26 3.51 23.26
C ARG A 43 0.70 3.45 22.06
N ASN A 44 1.95 3.12 22.31
CA ASN A 44 2.93 2.94 21.24
C ASN A 44 2.48 1.84 20.27
N ILE A 45 2.00 0.72 20.80
CA ILE A 45 1.54 -0.40 19.96
C ILE A 45 0.38 0.05 19.06
N LYS A 46 -0.61 0.74 19.63
CA LYS A 46 -1.74 1.27 18.86
C LYS A 46 -1.30 2.25 17.78
N TRP A 47 -0.36 3.13 18.12
CA TRP A 47 0.15 4.10 17.15
C TRP A 47 0.92 3.42 16.02
N ILE A 48 1.75 2.44 16.33
CA ILE A 48 2.50 1.67 15.34
C ILE A 48 1.55 0.95 14.39
N GLN A 49 0.44 0.40 14.91
CA GLN A 49 -0.61 -0.19 14.07
C GLN A 49 -1.22 0.86 13.14
N SER A 50 -1.43 2.08 13.63
CA SER A 50 -1.90 3.20 12.81
C SER A 50 -0.91 3.56 11.70
N LEU A 51 0.38 3.56 11.99
CA LEU A 51 1.42 3.80 10.98
C LEU A 51 1.35 2.78 9.85
N SER A 52 1.11 1.52 10.16
CA SER A 52 0.92 0.47 9.15
C SER A 52 -0.28 0.78 8.24
N CYS A 53 -1.37 1.29 8.82
CA CYS A 53 -2.55 1.70 8.05
C CYS A 53 -2.25 2.90 7.15
N LEU A 54 -1.54 3.90 7.67
CA LEU A 54 -1.17 5.10 6.90
C LEU A 54 -0.24 4.74 5.72
N LYS A 55 0.69 3.83 5.95
CA LYS A 55 1.56 3.32 4.87
C LYS A 55 0.73 2.63 3.80
N ARG A 56 -0.24 1.84 4.19
CA ARG A 56 -1.16 1.14 3.27
C ARG A 56 -2.00 2.12 2.46
N CYS A 57 -2.31 3.29 3.04
CA CYS A 57 -3.00 4.37 2.33
C CYS A 57 -2.11 5.12 1.32
N GLY A 58 -0.84 4.74 1.23
CA GLY A 58 0.08 5.35 0.28
C GLY A 58 0.80 6.59 0.79
N MET A 59 0.83 6.81 2.12
CA MET A 59 1.60 7.93 2.68
C MET A 59 3.09 7.67 2.58
N THR A 60 3.82 8.68 2.13
CA THR A 60 5.28 8.70 2.17
C THR A 60 5.77 8.92 3.59
N LEU A 61 7.06 8.69 3.82
CA LEU A 61 7.69 8.98 5.12
C LEU A 61 7.44 10.44 5.55
N ALA A 62 7.64 11.39 4.63
CA ALA A 62 7.43 12.81 4.90
C ALA A 62 5.96 13.11 5.25
N GLU A 63 5.03 12.49 4.55
CA GLU A 63 3.59 12.65 4.81
C GLU A 63 3.20 12.07 6.17
N MET A 64 3.76 10.93 6.54
CA MET A 64 3.52 10.34 7.86
C MET A 64 4.07 11.21 8.99
N LYS A 65 5.23 11.83 8.79
CA LYS A 65 5.81 12.78 9.76
C LYS A 65 4.92 14.01 9.91
N GLU A 66 4.40 14.54 8.83
CA GLU A 66 3.48 15.68 8.86
C GLU A 66 2.19 15.32 9.57
N TYR A 67 1.61 14.17 9.25
CA TYR A 67 0.40 13.69 9.91
C TYR A 67 0.61 13.48 11.41
N LEU A 68 1.74 12.90 11.80
CA LEU A 68 2.12 12.75 13.22
C LEU A 68 2.18 14.11 13.93
N ALA A 69 2.81 15.10 13.30
CA ALA A 69 2.92 16.44 13.87
C ALA A 69 1.53 17.02 14.15
N TYR A 70 0.59 16.88 13.24
CA TYR A 70 -0.80 17.30 13.45
C TYR A 70 -1.47 16.53 14.60
N CYS A 71 -1.25 15.22 14.67
CA CYS A 71 -1.79 14.40 15.76
C CYS A 71 -1.30 14.88 17.13
N LEU A 72 -0.04 15.28 17.20
CA LEU A 72 0.56 15.78 18.45
C LEU A 72 0.01 17.15 18.86
N GLU A 73 -0.51 17.93 17.93
CA GLU A 73 -1.18 19.19 18.24
C GLU A 73 -2.53 19.00 18.95
N GLY A 74 -3.12 17.80 18.80
CA GLY A 74 -4.41 17.49 19.41
C GLY A 74 -5.61 17.89 18.55
N PRO A 75 -6.78 18.10 19.16
CA PRO A 75 -8.03 18.28 18.40
C PRO A 75 -8.04 19.49 17.46
N SER A 76 -7.24 20.51 17.71
CA SER A 76 -7.19 21.71 16.87
C SER A 76 -6.74 21.43 15.43
N SER A 77 -6.02 20.34 15.20
CA SER A 77 -5.53 19.94 13.88
C SER A 77 -6.42 18.93 13.16
N ILE A 78 -7.56 18.57 13.72
CA ILE A 78 -8.47 17.63 13.08
C ILE A 78 -8.88 18.05 11.66
N PRO A 79 -9.18 19.35 11.39
CA PRO A 79 -9.50 19.75 10.02
C PRO A 79 -8.40 19.42 9.01
N GLU A 80 -7.14 19.69 9.36
CA GLU A 80 -5.98 19.41 8.50
C GLU A 80 -5.80 17.92 8.29
N ARG A 81 -5.97 17.12 9.36
CA ARG A 81 -5.90 15.66 9.26
C ARG A 81 -6.96 15.10 8.33
N LYS A 82 -8.19 15.64 8.41
CA LYS A 82 -9.28 15.23 7.52
C LYS A 82 -8.98 15.52 6.07
N GLU A 83 -8.37 16.68 5.78
CA GLU A 83 -7.96 17.03 4.41
C GLU A 83 -6.93 16.05 3.85
N ILE A 84 -5.92 15.71 4.65
CA ILE A 84 -4.89 14.75 4.26
C ILE A 84 -5.53 13.40 3.92
N LEU A 85 -6.41 12.92 4.78
CA LEU A 85 -7.09 11.64 4.59
C LEU A 85 -8.03 11.66 3.38
N ALA A 86 -8.73 12.76 3.15
CA ALA A 86 -9.61 12.92 1.99
C ALA A 86 -8.82 12.85 0.68
N ALA A 87 -7.67 13.52 0.62
CA ALA A 87 -6.81 13.50 -0.56
C ALA A 87 -6.27 12.09 -0.83
N LYS A 88 -5.91 11.34 0.22
CA LYS A 88 -5.45 9.95 0.08
C LYS A 88 -6.56 9.03 -0.40
N LYS A 89 -7.78 9.24 0.10
CA LYS A 89 -8.94 8.46 -0.36
C LYS A 89 -9.19 8.67 -1.85
N GLU A 90 -9.13 9.92 -2.32
CA GLU A 90 -9.30 10.21 -3.74
C GLU A 90 -8.22 9.55 -4.60
N ALA A 91 -6.97 9.59 -4.15
CA ALA A 91 -5.87 8.92 -4.85
C ALA A 91 -6.08 7.40 -4.93
N LEU A 92 -6.55 6.79 -3.85
CA LEU A 92 -6.85 5.36 -3.81
C LEU A 92 -8.01 5.00 -4.75
N LEU A 93 -9.06 5.83 -4.79
CA LEU A 93 -10.19 5.61 -5.70
C LEU A 93 -9.76 5.70 -7.16
N ALA A 94 -8.88 6.64 -7.49
CA ALA A 94 -8.30 6.76 -8.83
C ALA A 94 -7.47 5.51 -9.19
N SER A 95 -6.69 4.99 -8.24
CA SER A 95 -5.93 3.76 -8.44
C SER A 95 -6.83 2.56 -8.67
N MET A 96 -7.93 2.45 -7.95
CA MET A 96 -8.93 1.40 -8.14
C MET A 96 -9.51 1.44 -9.56
N GLU A 97 -9.81 2.65 -10.06
CA GLU A 97 -10.33 2.83 -11.41
C GLU A 97 -9.33 2.37 -12.46
N GLU A 98 -8.05 2.72 -12.29
CA GLU A 98 -7.00 2.27 -13.20
C GLU A 98 -6.82 0.75 -13.17
N LEU A 99 -6.91 0.15 -12.00
CA LEU A 99 -6.85 -1.31 -11.86
C LEU A 99 -8.06 -1.97 -12.54
N GLN A 100 -9.24 -1.38 -12.42
CA GLN A 100 -10.43 -1.91 -13.10
C GLN A 100 -10.26 -1.89 -14.62
N LYS A 101 -9.70 -0.82 -15.17
CA LYS A 101 -9.40 -0.73 -16.61
C LYS A 101 -8.44 -1.83 -17.06
N ALA A 102 -7.44 -2.12 -16.24
CA ALA A 102 -6.48 -3.20 -16.53
C ALA A 102 -7.17 -4.57 -16.54
N ILE A 103 -8.06 -4.82 -15.58
CA ILE A 103 -8.84 -6.05 -15.51
C ILE A 103 -9.75 -6.16 -16.72
N ASP A 104 -10.42 -5.07 -17.08
CA ASP A 104 -11.32 -5.03 -18.24
C ASP A 104 -10.57 -5.37 -19.54
N TYR A 105 -9.35 -4.87 -19.68
CA TYR A 105 -8.51 -5.20 -20.83
C TYR A 105 -8.20 -6.72 -20.88
N ILE A 106 -7.85 -7.30 -19.74
CA ILE A 106 -7.58 -8.75 -19.64
C ILE A 106 -8.82 -9.54 -20.01
N ASP A 107 -9.97 -9.17 -19.48
CA ASP A 107 -11.25 -9.84 -19.77
C ASP A 107 -11.59 -9.78 -21.24
N TRP A 108 -11.39 -8.61 -21.85
CA TRP A 108 -11.59 -8.45 -23.30
C TRP A 108 -10.66 -9.36 -24.09
N LYS A 109 -9.39 -9.41 -23.71
CA LYS A 109 -8.38 -10.22 -24.39
C LYS A 109 -8.69 -11.72 -24.27
N GLN A 110 -9.09 -12.17 -23.10
CA GLN A 110 -9.48 -13.56 -22.86
C GLN A 110 -10.70 -13.94 -23.71
N SER A 111 -11.70 -13.07 -23.75
CA SER A 111 -12.89 -13.28 -24.59
C SER A 111 -12.54 -13.35 -26.07
N PHE A 112 -11.62 -12.49 -26.52
CA PHE A 112 -11.13 -12.51 -27.90
C PHE A 112 -10.48 -13.86 -28.22
N TYR A 113 -9.63 -14.37 -27.35
CA TYR A 113 -8.99 -15.67 -27.56
C TYR A 113 -10.00 -16.84 -27.54
N ASP A 114 -10.97 -16.77 -26.64
CA ASP A 114 -12.03 -17.76 -26.57
C ASP A 114 -12.81 -17.81 -27.90
N ASP A 115 -13.13 -16.66 -28.46
CA ASP A 115 -13.86 -16.55 -29.74
C ASP A 115 -13.01 -17.05 -30.90
N VAL A 116 -11.71 -16.81 -30.88
CA VAL A 116 -10.80 -17.36 -31.90
C VAL A 116 -10.75 -18.89 -31.80
N GLN A 117 -10.56 -19.43 -30.60
CA GLN A 117 -10.45 -20.87 -30.36
C GLN A 117 -11.75 -21.62 -30.71
N SER A 118 -12.89 -20.99 -30.49
CA SER A 118 -14.20 -21.58 -30.82
C SER A 118 -14.57 -21.44 -32.29
N GLY A 119 -13.78 -20.74 -33.07
CA GLY A 119 -14.04 -20.52 -34.49
C GLY A 119 -15.03 -19.40 -34.79
N LYS A 120 -15.44 -18.63 -33.79
CA LYS A 120 -16.38 -17.52 -33.95
C LYS A 120 -15.80 -16.38 -34.78
N ILE A 121 -14.51 -16.09 -34.59
CA ILE A 121 -13.80 -15.03 -35.31
C ILE A 121 -12.44 -15.54 -35.77
N GLU A 122 -11.91 -14.90 -36.80
CA GLU A 122 -10.56 -15.18 -37.28
C GLU A 122 -9.52 -14.54 -36.37
N TYR A 123 -8.38 -15.21 -36.22
CA TYR A 123 -7.26 -14.68 -35.49
C TYR A 123 -6.53 -13.63 -36.34
N HIS A 124 -6.29 -12.46 -35.72
CA HIS A 124 -5.48 -11.39 -36.27
C HIS A 124 -4.44 -10.97 -35.24
N SER A 125 -3.26 -10.58 -35.72
CA SER A 125 -2.18 -10.14 -34.89
C SER A 125 -1.57 -8.85 -35.42
N ASN A 126 -1.19 -7.96 -34.52
CA ASN A 126 -0.42 -6.75 -34.89
C ASN A 126 1.07 -7.04 -34.94
N LEU A 127 1.50 -8.24 -34.55
CA LEU A 127 2.92 -8.63 -34.48
C LEU A 127 3.36 -9.46 -35.67
N ILE A 128 2.47 -10.30 -36.18
CA ILE A 128 2.76 -11.20 -37.29
C ILE A 128 1.71 -11.02 -38.38
N SER A 129 2.11 -11.19 -39.63
CA SER A 129 1.19 -11.04 -40.78
C SER A 129 0.23 -12.21 -40.89
N ASP A 130 -0.90 -11.99 -41.58
CA ASP A 130 -1.88 -13.05 -41.86
C ASP A 130 -1.26 -14.23 -42.65
N GLU A 131 -0.27 -13.93 -43.53
CA GLU A 131 0.47 -14.96 -44.26
C GLU A 131 1.30 -15.84 -43.31
N GLU A 132 1.98 -15.23 -42.35
CA GLU A 132 2.75 -15.96 -41.35
C GLU A 132 1.88 -16.80 -40.44
N ILE A 133 0.71 -16.28 -40.07
CA ILE A 133 -0.28 -17.01 -39.25
C ILE A 133 -0.73 -18.27 -39.99
N ALA A 134 -1.11 -18.16 -41.29
CA ALA A 134 -1.53 -19.28 -42.11
C ALA A 134 -0.42 -20.31 -42.27
N LYS A 135 0.84 -19.88 -42.41
CA LYS A 135 2.00 -20.75 -42.54
C LYS A 135 2.30 -21.52 -41.24
N ASN A 136 2.14 -20.88 -40.10
CA ASN A 136 2.42 -21.50 -38.78
C ASN A 136 1.31 -22.44 -38.32
N ALA A 137 0.12 -22.35 -38.91
CA ALA A 137 -1.02 -23.20 -38.57
C ALA A 137 -0.97 -24.60 -39.23
N GLN A 138 0.01 -24.83 -40.10
CA GLN A 138 0.17 -26.14 -40.83
C GLN A 138 1.08 -27.10 -40.07
#